data_b0912d0d57f9d6614e502636ff1316bb
#
_entry.id   b0912d0d57f9d6614e502636ff1316bb
#
_cell.length_a   1.000
_cell.length_b   1.000
_cell.length_c   1.000
_cell.angle_alpha   90.00
_cell.angle_beta   90.00
_cell.angle_gamma   90.00
#
_symmetry.space_group_name_H-M   'P 1'
#
loop_
_entity.id
_entity.type
_entity.pdbx_description
1 polymer ?
#
loop_
_entity_poly.entity_id
_entity_poly.type
_entity_poly.pdbx_seq_one_letter_code
_entity_poly.pdbx_strand_id
1 'polypeptide(L)'
;MNLQYSGEQHIPAGLDRVWTFVTDPEQVGRCFPNVVDVSVQDPTHFDAVVQVGVGPVRGKFKLKVELQPDTAKRRLDMKISGGGFGSAVDMTAGADVVDAGAGATTLKWNGQAIARGPIAAVGGRVLDAQAQKLIAEAFATVRERLSA
;
A
#
# COMPACT_ATOMS: atom_id res chain seq x y z
N MET A 1 16.90 -1.21 8.02
CA MET A 1 16.64 -2.41 7.19
C MET A 1 15.84 -2.01 5.97
N ASN A 2 16.33 -2.36 4.81
CA ASN A 2 15.74 -1.99 3.53
C ASN A 2 15.08 -3.20 2.88
N LEU A 3 13.85 -3.00 2.39
CA LEU A 3 13.07 -4.01 1.69
C LEU A 3 12.64 -3.44 0.35
N GLN A 4 12.75 -4.24 -0.72
CA GLN A 4 12.34 -3.84 -2.07
C GLN A 4 11.55 -4.96 -2.72
N TYR A 5 10.44 -4.59 -3.37
CA TYR A 5 9.56 -5.50 -4.08
C TYR A 5 9.07 -4.90 -5.37
N SER A 6 8.73 -5.75 -6.32
CA SER A 6 8.09 -5.33 -7.56
C SER A 6 7.30 -6.51 -8.13
N GLY A 7 6.37 -6.21 -9.02
CA GLY A 7 5.57 -7.25 -9.65
C GLY A 7 4.47 -6.67 -10.51
N GLU A 8 3.57 -7.54 -10.90
CA GLU A 8 2.38 -7.20 -11.66
C GLU A 8 1.15 -7.79 -10.99
N GLN A 9 0.04 -7.06 -11.03
CA GLN A 9 -1.25 -7.54 -10.56
C GLN A 9 -2.27 -7.35 -11.67
N HIS A 10 -3.01 -8.42 -11.96
CA HIS A 10 -4.10 -8.38 -12.91
C HIS A 10 -5.40 -8.04 -12.18
N ILE A 11 -6.08 -6.99 -12.65
CA ILE A 11 -7.32 -6.49 -12.05
C ILE A 11 -8.46 -6.65 -13.05
N PRO A 12 -9.53 -7.39 -12.72
CA PRO A 12 -10.66 -7.59 -13.65
C PRO A 12 -11.63 -6.41 -13.62
N ALA A 13 -11.11 -5.22 -13.90
CA ALA A 13 -11.87 -3.98 -14.02
C ALA A 13 -11.17 -3.07 -15.03
N GLY A 14 -11.94 -2.20 -15.68
CA GLY A 14 -11.43 -1.32 -16.73
C GLY A 14 -10.49 -0.24 -16.21
N LEU A 15 -9.68 0.31 -17.10
CA LEU A 15 -8.63 1.27 -16.80
C LEU A 15 -9.14 2.49 -16.00
N ASP A 16 -10.22 3.12 -16.46
CA ASP A 16 -10.71 4.34 -15.81
C ASP A 16 -11.25 4.04 -14.40
N ARG A 17 -11.91 2.90 -14.24
CA ARG A 17 -12.42 2.49 -12.93
C ARG A 17 -11.28 2.19 -11.95
N VAL A 18 -10.24 1.50 -12.42
CA VAL A 18 -9.07 1.21 -11.60
C VAL A 18 -8.34 2.51 -11.23
N TRP A 19 -8.16 3.40 -12.21
CA TRP A 19 -7.51 4.69 -11.96
C TRP A 19 -8.26 5.52 -10.93
N THR A 20 -9.57 5.63 -11.06
CA THR A 20 -10.40 6.35 -10.08
C THR A 20 -10.26 5.74 -8.68
N PHE A 21 -10.22 4.42 -8.59
CA PHE A 21 -10.10 3.72 -7.32
C PHE A 21 -8.74 3.97 -6.66
N VAL A 22 -7.63 3.77 -7.39
CA VAL A 22 -6.29 3.86 -6.81
C VAL A 22 -5.84 5.29 -6.52
N THR A 23 -6.56 6.28 -7.05
CA THR A 23 -6.32 7.69 -6.75
C THR A 23 -7.30 8.28 -5.73
N ASP A 24 -8.19 7.46 -5.19
CA ASP A 24 -9.12 7.84 -4.14
C ASP A 24 -8.50 7.51 -2.77
N PRO A 25 -8.16 8.50 -1.94
CA PRO A 25 -7.49 8.26 -0.67
C PRO A 25 -8.29 7.40 0.30
N GLU A 26 -9.62 7.53 0.33
CA GLU A 26 -10.46 6.69 1.18
C GLU A 26 -10.39 5.21 0.75
N GLN A 27 -10.50 4.94 -0.55
CA GLN A 27 -10.44 3.58 -1.08
C GLN A 27 -9.06 2.96 -0.87
N VAL A 28 -8.00 3.71 -1.14
CA VAL A 28 -6.62 3.24 -0.94
C VAL A 28 -6.38 2.91 0.52
N GLY A 29 -6.79 3.80 1.42
CA GLY A 29 -6.63 3.58 2.86
C GLY A 29 -7.36 2.33 3.34
N ARG A 30 -8.56 2.07 2.83
CA ARG A 30 -9.34 0.88 3.20
C ARG A 30 -8.75 -0.42 2.67
N CYS A 31 -7.79 -0.36 1.74
CA CYS A 31 -7.07 -1.54 1.24
C CYS A 31 -5.84 -1.88 2.07
N PHE A 32 -5.43 -1.03 3.00
CA PHE A 32 -4.29 -1.34 3.86
C PHE A 32 -4.64 -2.54 4.75
N PRO A 33 -3.79 -3.57 4.79
CA PRO A 33 -4.05 -4.74 5.63
C PRO A 33 -4.18 -4.35 7.10
N ASN A 34 -5.17 -4.94 7.76
CA ASN A 34 -5.42 -4.71 9.19
C ASN A 34 -5.71 -3.24 9.55
N VAL A 35 -6.26 -2.49 8.60
CA VAL A 35 -6.62 -1.10 8.83
C VAL A 35 -7.74 -0.99 9.86
N VAL A 36 -7.55 -0.06 10.80
CA VAL A 36 -8.50 0.22 11.89
C VAL A 36 -9.26 1.50 11.60
N ASP A 37 -8.58 2.50 11.05
CA ASP A 37 -9.16 3.80 10.78
C ASP A 37 -8.47 4.49 9.62
N VAL A 38 -9.23 5.30 8.87
CA VAL A 38 -8.73 6.13 7.77
C VAL A 38 -9.28 7.52 7.96
N SER A 39 -8.41 8.53 7.89
CA SER A 39 -8.79 9.93 8.03
C SER A 39 -8.24 10.72 6.84
N VAL A 40 -9.11 11.11 5.93
CA VAL A 40 -8.73 11.84 4.70
C VAL A 40 -8.68 13.32 4.99
N GLN A 41 -7.53 13.97 4.70
CA GLN A 41 -7.35 15.40 4.86
C GLN A 41 -7.68 16.17 3.57
N ASP A 42 -7.27 15.63 2.43
CA ASP A 42 -7.52 16.23 1.12
C ASP A 42 -7.41 15.14 0.04
N PRO A 43 -7.59 15.46 -1.27
CA PRO A 43 -7.58 14.42 -2.32
C PRO A 43 -6.29 13.62 -2.46
N THR A 44 -5.19 14.07 -1.86
CA THR A 44 -3.89 13.40 -1.97
C THR A 44 -3.26 13.04 -0.63
N HIS A 45 -3.91 13.36 0.50
CA HIS A 45 -3.34 13.12 1.82
C HIS A 45 -4.35 12.44 2.74
N PHE A 46 -3.91 11.37 3.39
CA PHE A 46 -4.70 10.74 4.42
C PHE A 46 -3.81 10.10 5.48
N ASP A 47 -4.40 9.87 6.65
CA ASP A 47 -3.79 9.10 7.71
C ASP A 47 -4.51 7.77 7.82
N ALA A 48 -3.76 6.73 8.13
CA ALA A 48 -4.31 5.41 8.40
C ALA A 48 -3.75 4.87 9.71
N VAL A 49 -4.58 4.16 10.46
CA VAL A 49 -4.16 3.41 11.63
C VAL A 49 -4.28 1.94 11.30
N VAL A 50 -3.19 1.20 11.45
CA VAL A 50 -3.16 -0.23 11.15
C VAL A 50 -2.72 -1.01 12.38
N GLN A 51 -3.25 -2.22 12.53
CA GLN A 51 -2.83 -3.12 13.59
C GLN A 51 -1.61 -3.92 13.12
N VAL A 52 -0.53 -3.87 13.89
CA VAL A 52 0.72 -4.58 13.58
C VAL A 52 0.93 -5.71 14.59
N GLY A 53 1.31 -6.88 14.07
CA GLY A 53 1.69 -8.02 14.88
C GLY A 53 2.83 -8.77 14.22
N VAL A 54 4.07 -8.41 14.53
CA VAL A 54 5.28 -9.03 13.96
C VAL A 54 6.23 -9.36 15.12
N GLY A 55 6.30 -10.64 15.48
CA GLY A 55 7.09 -11.06 16.64
C GLY A 55 6.63 -10.34 17.92
N PRO A 56 7.54 -9.73 18.68
CA PRO A 56 7.18 -8.98 19.88
C PRO A 56 6.58 -7.59 19.58
N VAL A 57 6.65 -7.12 18.33
CA VAL A 57 6.13 -5.80 17.96
C VAL A 57 4.65 -5.92 17.68
N ARG A 58 3.82 -5.48 18.62
CA ARG A 58 2.36 -5.57 18.53
C ARG A 58 1.73 -4.26 18.95
N GLY A 59 0.75 -3.83 18.19
CA GLY A 59 -0.01 -2.63 18.51
C GLY A 59 -0.37 -1.85 17.26
N LYS A 60 -0.81 -0.61 17.45
CA LYS A 60 -1.27 0.24 16.37
C LYS A 60 -0.14 1.12 15.85
N PHE A 61 0.03 1.12 14.52
CA PHE A 61 0.90 2.06 13.84
C PHE A 61 0.05 3.15 13.18
N LYS A 62 0.51 4.40 13.29
CA LYS A 62 -0.08 5.54 12.59
C LYS A 62 0.75 5.82 11.35
N LEU A 63 0.08 5.87 10.20
CA LEU A 63 0.72 6.08 8.91
C LEU A 63 0.19 7.37 8.29
N LYS A 64 1.10 8.18 7.77
CA LYS A 64 0.79 9.34 6.94
C LYS A 64 1.07 8.99 5.50
N VAL A 65 0.08 9.20 4.64
CA VAL A 65 0.14 8.79 3.23
C VAL A 65 -0.09 9.99 2.33
N GLU A 66 0.79 10.14 1.34
CA GLU A 66 0.66 11.12 0.27
C GLU A 66 0.57 10.39 -1.06
N LEU A 67 -0.49 10.67 -1.81
CA LEU A 67 -0.66 10.18 -3.17
C LEU A 67 -0.12 11.21 -4.15
N GLN A 68 0.61 10.77 -5.16
CA GLN A 68 1.18 11.62 -6.22
C GLN A 68 0.72 11.06 -7.58
N PRO A 69 -0.53 11.33 -8.00
CA PRO A 69 -1.05 10.83 -9.27
C PRO A 69 -0.56 11.67 -10.44
N ASP A 70 -0.17 10.98 -11.52
CA ASP A 70 0.08 11.59 -12.82
C ASP A 70 -0.96 11.02 -13.79
N THR A 71 -2.03 11.76 -14.00
CA THR A 71 -3.17 11.29 -14.80
C THR A 71 -2.81 11.08 -16.26
N ALA A 72 -1.93 11.92 -16.82
CA ALA A 72 -1.53 11.79 -18.22
C ALA A 72 -0.78 10.48 -18.48
N LYS A 73 0.04 10.06 -17.54
CA LYS A 73 0.82 8.83 -17.64
C LYS A 73 0.15 7.62 -17.03
N ARG A 74 -0.99 7.81 -16.33
CA ARG A 74 -1.63 6.76 -15.53
C ARG A 74 -0.63 6.11 -14.58
N ARG A 75 0.18 6.95 -13.94
CA ARG A 75 1.17 6.54 -12.95
C ARG A 75 0.80 7.10 -11.60
N LEU A 76 0.74 6.24 -10.59
CA LEU A 76 0.56 6.65 -9.21
C LEU A 76 1.83 6.38 -8.42
N ASP A 77 2.36 7.40 -7.77
CA ASP A 77 3.39 7.24 -6.75
C ASP A 77 2.80 7.55 -5.37
N MET A 78 3.35 6.95 -4.34
CA MET A 78 2.82 7.06 -2.99
C MET A 78 3.98 7.10 -2.00
N LYS A 79 3.89 8.00 -1.02
CA LYS A 79 4.82 8.06 0.11
C LYS A 79 4.08 7.74 1.38
N ILE A 80 4.65 6.87 2.20
CA ILE A 80 4.09 6.47 3.49
C ILE A 80 5.16 6.65 4.55
N SER A 81 4.82 7.31 5.63
CA SER A 81 5.71 7.43 6.78
C SER A 81 4.91 7.23 8.06
N GLY A 82 5.54 6.64 9.05
CA GLY A 82 4.88 6.45 10.33
C GLY A 82 5.54 5.41 11.21
N GLY A 83 4.80 4.93 12.17
CA GLY A 83 5.28 3.91 13.09
C GLY A 83 4.51 3.91 14.40
N GLY A 84 5.11 3.31 15.40
CA GLY A 84 4.60 3.21 16.76
C GLY A 84 5.55 2.40 17.62
N PHE A 85 5.43 2.60 18.94
CA PHE A 85 6.20 1.83 19.92
C PHE A 85 7.73 1.89 19.69
N GLY A 86 8.24 3.08 19.30
CA GLY A 86 9.64 3.28 19.01
C GLY A 86 10.09 2.81 17.62
N SER A 87 9.23 2.16 16.88
CA SER A 87 9.50 1.75 15.50
C SER A 87 9.12 2.85 14.53
N ALA A 88 9.84 2.93 13.41
CA ALA A 88 9.53 3.83 12.31
C ALA A 88 9.65 3.10 10.98
N VAL A 89 8.76 3.45 10.05
CA VAL A 89 8.74 2.89 8.71
C VAL A 89 8.57 4.02 7.71
N ASP A 90 9.45 4.07 6.70
CA ASP A 90 9.32 4.97 5.56
C ASP A 90 9.20 4.11 4.30
N MET A 91 8.15 4.34 3.53
CA MET A 91 7.89 3.57 2.33
C MET A 91 7.65 4.49 1.14
N THR A 92 8.12 4.06 -0.03
CA THR A 92 7.70 4.63 -1.30
C THR A 92 7.17 3.48 -2.16
N ALA A 93 6.10 3.74 -2.86
CA ALA A 93 5.51 2.76 -3.76
C ALA A 93 5.04 3.47 -5.02
N GLY A 94 4.92 2.72 -6.10
CA GLY A 94 4.41 3.27 -7.34
C GLY A 94 3.81 2.19 -8.21
N ALA A 95 2.90 2.58 -9.08
CA ALA A 95 2.28 1.66 -10.01
C ALA A 95 1.97 2.36 -11.33
N ASP A 96 2.29 1.69 -12.43
CA ASP A 96 1.76 2.03 -13.74
C ASP A 96 0.44 1.29 -13.92
N VAL A 97 -0.60 2.03 -14.25
CA VAL A 97 -1.95 1.49 -14.45
C VAL A 97 -2.12 1.30 -15.96
N VAL A 98 -2.05 0.05 -16.41
CA VAL A 98 -1.96 -0.29 -17.83
C VAL A 98 -3.21 -1.04 -18.28
N ASP A 99 -3.82 -0.58 -19.37
CA ASP A 99 -4.95 -1.26 -19.98
C ASP A 99 -4.50 -2.64 -20.49
N ALA A 100 -5.16 -3.70 -20.02
CA ALA A 100 -4.86 -5.07 -20.42
C ALA A 100 -5.83 -5.60 -21.48
N GLY A 101 -6.77 -4.76 -21.95
CA GLY A 101 -7.80 -5.14 -22.90
C GLY A 101 -8.96 -5.89 -22.27
N ALA A 102 -10.06 -6.00 -22.98
CA ALA A 102 -11.27 -6.75 -22.57
C ALA A 102 -11.83 -6.35 -21.20
N GLY A 103 -11.69 -5.07 -20.83
CA GLY A 103 -12.20 -4.59 -19.54
C GLY A 103 -11.32 -4.95 -18.35
N ALA A 104 -10.05 -5.26 -18.59
CA ALA A 104 -9.10 -5.61 -17.54
C ALA A 104 -7.93 -4.63 -17.49
N THR A 105 -7.24 -4.57 -16.36
CA THR A 105 -6.12 -3.66 -16.11
C THR A 105 -4.97 -4.43 -15.46
N THR A 106 -3.75 -4.08 -15.82
CA THR A 106 -2.56 -4.58 -15.14
C THR A 106 -1.92 -3.45 -14.34
N LEU A 107 -1.65 -3.70 -13.07
CA LEU A 107 -0.85 -2.80 -12.23
C LEU A 107 0.59 -3.30 -12.24
N LYS A 108 1.47 -2.52 -12.84
CA LYS A 108 2.91 -2.77 -12.77
C LYS A 108 3.46 -1.95 -11.63
N TRP A 109 3.79 -2.61 -10.52
CA TRP A 109 4.07 -1.93 -9.27
C TRP A 109 5.48 -2.19 -8.76
N ASN A 110 5.96 -1.27 -7.96
CA ASN A 110 7.20 -1.40 -7.20
C ASN A 110 7.01 -0.73 -5.84
N GLY A 111 7.79 -1.17 -4.87
CA GLY A 111 7.76 -0.57 -3.56
C GLY A 111 9.06 -0.83 -2.83
N GLN A 112 9.40 0.08 -1.93
CA GLN A 112 10.53 -0.08 -1.04
C GLN A 112 10.20 0.50 0.32
N ALA A 113 10.80 -0.08 1.34
CA ALA A 113 10.58 0.32 2.72
C ALA A 113 11.88 0.33 3.49
N ILE A 114 11.99 1.29 4.40
CA ILE A 114 13.06 1.35 5.39
C ILE A 114 12.41 1.22 6.76
N ALA A 115 12.80 0.19 7.50
CA ALA A 115 12.30 -0.07 8.85
C ALA A 115 13.39 0.20 9.87
N ARG A 116 13.03 0.87 10.96
CA ARG A 116 13.95 1.24 12.04
C ARG A 116 13.28 0.97 13.39
N GLY A 117 14.11 0.76 14.41
CA GLY A 117 13.68 0.50 15.77
C GLY A 117 13.29 -0.97 16.00
N PRO A 118 12.44 -1.26 16.99
CA PRO A 118 12.09 -2.64 17.35
C PRO A 118 11.60 -3.49 16.19
N ILE A 119 10.86 -2.92 15.24
CA ILE A 119 10.38 -3.66 14.07
C ILE A 119 11.53 -4.18 13.20
N ALA A 120 12.62 -3.42 13.09
CA ALA A 120 13.80 -3.86 12.33
C ALA A 120 14.54 -4.99 13.06
N ALA A 121 14.44 -5.05 14.38
CA ALA A 121 15.13 -6.05 15.21
C ALA A 121 14.54 -7.46 15.08
N VAL A 122 13.34 -7.62 14.51
CA VAL A 122 12.76 -8.97 14.29
C VAL A 122 13.52 -9.76 13.22
N GLY A 123 14.33 -9.09 12.40
CA GLY A 123 15.19 -9.71 11.39
C GLY A 123 14.60 -9.72 9.99
N GLY A 124 15.52 -9.74 9.01
CA GLY A 124 15.17 -9.59 7.60
C GLY A 124 14.26 -10.68 7.07
N ARG A 125 14.48 -11.93 7.48
CA ARG A 125 13.67 -13.07 7.01
C ARG A 125 12.22 -12.96 7.47
N VAL A 126 12.01 -12.56 8.73
CA VAL A 126 10.67 -12.38 9.30
C VAL A 126 9.97 -11.20 8.63
N LEU A 127 10.65 -10.08 8.47
CA LEU A 127 10.08 -8.89 7.81
C LEU A 127 9.77 -9.15 6.34
N ASP A 128 10.63 -9.89 5.63
CA ASP A 128 10.39 -10.22 4.23
C ASP A 128 9.12 -11.07 4.07
N ALA A 129 8.96 -12.10 4.88
CA ALA A 129 7.76 -12.94 4.84
C ALA A 129 6.50 -12.14 5.17
N GLN A 130 6.57 -11.26 6.17
CA GLN A 130 5.45 -10.42 6.55
C GLN A 130 5.09 -9.42 5.46
N ALA A 131 6.10 -8.79 4.85
CA ALA A 131 5.89 -7.82 3.77
C ALA A 131 5.20 -8.47 2.56
N GLN A 132 5.66 -9.65 2.15
CA GLN A 132 5.03 -10.36 1.03
C GLN A 132 3.58 -10.73 1.32
N LYS A 133 3.29 -11.14 2.55
CA LYS A 133 1.92 -11.44 2.98
C LYS A 133 1.04 -10.20 2.92
N LEU A 134 1.52 -9.08 3.44
CA LEU A 134 0.77 -7.82 3.46
C LEU A 134 0.53 -7.28 2.05
N ILE A 135 1.50 -7.39 1.16
CA ILE A 135 1.34 -7.00 -0.25
C ILE A 135 0.25 -7.83 -0.91
N ALA A 136 0.27 -9.14 -0.71
CA ALA A 136 -0.74 -10.04 -1.28
C ALA A 136 -2.14 -9.71 -0.74
N GLU A 137 -2.27 -9.45 0.54
CA GLU A 137 -3.55 -9.08 1.16
C GLU A 137 -4.07 -7.74 0.64
N ALA A 138 -3.19 -6.75 0.47
CA ALA A 138 -3.58 -5.44 -0.05
C ALA A 138 -4.15 -5.56 -1.47
N PHE A 139 -3.47 -6.27 -2.35
CA PHE A 139 -3.95 -6.44 -3.73
C PHE A 139 -5.20 -7.31 -3.80
N ALA A 140 -5.35 -8.30 -2.93
CA ALA A 140 -6.57 -9.09 -2.84
C ALA A 140 -7.78 -8.19 -2.49
N THR A 141 -7.61 -7.26 -1.56
CA THR A 141 -8.65 -6.31 -1.18
C THR A 141 -8.97 -5.36 -2.35
N VAL A 142 -7.96 -4.89 -3.07
CA VAL A 142 -8.17 -4.04 -4.26
C VAL A 142 -9.03 -4.78 -5.29
N ARG A 143 -8.69 -6.03 -5.60
CA ARG A 143 -9.47 -6.84 -6.55
C ARG A 143 -10.90 -7.06 -6.07
N GLU A 144 -11.07 -7.39 -4.80
CA GLU A 144 -12.38 -7.63 -4.20
C GLU A 144 -13.27 -6.40 -4.29
N ARG A 145 -12.76 -5.23 -3.93
CA ARG A 145 -13.52 -3.98 -3.98
C ARG A 145 -13.85 -3.55 -5.40
N LEU A 146 -12.98 -3.82 -6.35
CA LEU A 146 -13.21 -3.48 -7.75
C LEU A 146 -14.11 -4.49 -8.48
N SER A 147 -14.30 -5.66 -7.92
CA SER A 147 -15.18 -6.70 -8.48
C SER A 147 -16.63 -6.58 -8.01
N ALA A 148 -16.87 -5.74 -7.00
CA ALA A 148 -18.22 -5.57 -6.43
C ALA A 148 -19.09 -4.64 -7.27
#